data_1d074cb56e127be80f44e1f8bfdb8d69
#
_entry.id   1d074cb56e127be80f44e1f8bfdb8d69
#
_cell.length_a   1.000
_cell.length_b   1.000
_cell.length_c   1.000
_cell.angle_alpha   90.00
_cell.angle_beta   90.00
_cell.angle_gamma   90.00
#
_symmetry.space_group_name_H-M   'P 1'
#
loop_
_entity.id
_entity.type
_entity.pdbx_description
1 polymer ?
#
loop_
_entity_poly.entity_id
_entity_poly.type
_entity_poly.pdbx_seq_one_letter_code
_entity_poly.pdbx_strand_id
1 'polypeptide(L)'
;AASDVYKRQSLLEEGIDVSKMKVIVEPGNAIVASPFSFLSEIIDTKKIGDSQIIVTDGSRNDVDPFFLKKDYFKSFIRKQEEKVFIDSQMVVGCSCLEYDKLFTLQNQPLLNVGDRILYQNVGAYTMTLSPLFIRFFPRVYLKTLNGYEIIREEWTVNDLKQ
;
A
#
# COMPACT_ATOMS: atom_id res chain seq x y z
N ALA A 1 -14.19 16.91 -2.20
CA ALA A 1 -14.68 18.09 -2.94
C ALA A 1 -15.44 17.73 -4.21
N ALA A 2 -14.83 17.08 -5.22
CA ALA A 2 -15.54 16.74 -6.47
C ALA A 2 -16.73 15.78 -6.24
N SER A 3 -16.56 14.74 -5.45
CA SER A 3 -17.64 13.76 -5.19
C SER A 3 -18.87 14.34 -4.50
N ASP A 4 -18.72 15.42 -3.74
CA ASP A 4 -19.81 16.09 -3.05
C ASP A 4 -20.71 16.88 -4.02
N VAL A 5 -20.08 17.55 -4.98
CA VAL A 5 -20.79 18.27 -6.03
C VAL A 5 -21.63 17.32 -6.87
N TYR A 6 -21.06 16.17 -7.30
CA TYR A 6 -21.79 15.17 -8.09
C TYR A 6 -22.96 14.56 -7.33
N LYS A 7 -22.79 14.26 -6.05
CA LYS A 7 -23.87 13.71 -5.21
C LYS A 7 -25.03 14.69 -5.07
N ARG A 8 -24.75 15.98 -4.83
CA ARG A 8 -25.77 17.01 -4.78
C ARG A 8 -26.51 17.17 -6.12
N GLN A 9 -25.76 17.13 -7.23
CA GLN A 9 -26.34 17.22 -8.56
C GLN A 9 -27.26 16.04 -8.85
N SER A 10 -26.86 14.80 -8.55
CA SER A 10 -27.71 13.61 -8.71
C SER A 10 -28.99 13.69 -7.89
N LEU A 11 -28.91 14.20 -6.65
CA LEU A 11 -30.11 14.38 -5.83
C LEU A 11 -31.07 15.42 -6.41
N LEU A 12 -30.56 16.52 -6.99
CA LEU A 12 -31.37 17.51 -7.68
C LEU A 12 -32.03 16.97 -8.95
N GLU A 13 -31.30 16.14 -9.72
CA GLU A 13 -31.81 15.48 -10.91
C GLU A 13 -32.98 14.51 -10.59
N GLU A 14 -32.95 13.90 -9.41
CA GLU A 14 -34.04 13.07 -8.88
C GLU A 14 -35.19 13.89 -8.22
N GLY A 15 -35.14 15.21 -8.33
CA GLY A 15 -36.17 16.13 -7.79
C GLY A 15 -36.13 16.30 -6.29
N ILE A 16 -35.03 15.96 -5.62
CA ILE A 16 -34.87 16.13 -4.18
C ILE A 16 -34.40 17.55 -3.86
N ASP A 17 -35.17 18.26 -3.05
CA ASP A 17 -34.80 19.61 -2.60
C ASP A 17 -33.66 19.58 -1.57
N VAL A 18 -32.43 19.69 -2.07
CA VAL A 18 -31.20 19.69 -1.24
C VAL A 18 -31.04 20.95 -0.39
N SER A 19 -31.83 22.02 -0.63
CA SER A 19 -31.74 23.26 0.17
C SER A 19 -32.20 23.06 1.62
N LYS A 20 -33.06 22.08 1.85
CA LYS A 20 -33.59 21.72 3.16
C LYS A 20 -32.84 20.56 3.83
N MET A 21 -31.81 20.01 3.19
CA MET A 21 -31.06 18.86 3.66
C MET A 21 -29.68 19.25 4.16
N LYS A 22 -29.28 18.67 5.30
CA LYS A 22 -27.89 18.64 5.73
C LYS A 22 -27.21 17.42 5.09
N VAL A 23 -26.31 17.66 4.14
CA VAL A 23 -25.49 16.61 3.55
C VAL A 23 -24.22 16.45 4.39
N ILE A 24 -24.01 15.25 4.94
CA ILE A 24 -22.78 14.88 5.66
C ILE A 24 -22.00 13.93 4.76
N VAL A 25 -20.72 14.22 4.56
CA VAL A 25 -19.80 13.41 3.77
C VAL A 25 -18.67 12.92 4.66
N GLU A 26 -18.40 11.64 4.64
CA GLU A 26 -17.28 10.99 5.34
C GLU A 26 -16.23 10.53 4.31
N PRO A 27 -15.35 11.43 3.85
CA PRO A 27 -14.42 11.13 2.77
C PRO A 27 -13.19 10.37 3.30
N GLY A 28 -13.24 9.07 3.34
CA GLY A 28 -12.11 8.21 3.75
C GLY A 28 -10.93 8.26 2.77
N ASN A 29 -10.83 7.29 1.87
CA ASN A 29 -9.73 7.15 0.89
C ASN A 29 -9.45 8.40 0.05
N ALA A 30 -10.48 9.16 -0.27
CA ALA A 30 -10.36 10.36 -1.12
C ALA A 30 -9.44 11.45 -0.52
N ILE A 31 -9.25 11.45 0.80
CA ILE A 31 -8.38 12.42 1.48
C ILE A 31 -7.09 11.78 1.96
N VAL A 32 -7.17 10.62 2.64
CA VAL A 32 -6.03 10.09 3.39
C VAL A 32 -5.19 9.08 2.61
N ALA A 33 -5.65 8.54 1.48
CA ALA A 33 -4.88 7.56 0.74
C ALA A 33 -3.64 8.17 0.08
N SER A 34 -3.83 9.25 -0.68
CA SER A 34 -2.81 9.81 -1.57
C SER A 34 -1.58 10.42 -0.87
N PRO A 35 -1.67 10.99 0.35
CA PRO A 35 -0.49 11.54 1.02
C PRO A 35 0.54 10.49 1.44
N PHE A 36 0.17 9.21 1.48
CA PHE A 36 1.03 8.15 2.00
C PHE A 36 1.48 7.19 0.92
N SER A 37 2.74 6.81 1.05
CA SER A 37 3.36 5.73 0.29
C SER A 37 4.05 4.77 1.27
N PHE A 38 4.13 3.50 0.88
CA PHE A 38 4.86 2.48 1.63
C PHE A 38 6.00 1.95 0.77
N LEU A 39 7.22 1.96 1.32
CA LEU A 39 8.40 1.43 0.67
C LEU A 39 8.75 0.09 1.30
N SER A 40 8.84 -0.94 0.47
CA SER A 40 9.22 -2.30 0.87
C SER A 40 10.43 -2.75 0.08
N GLU A 41 11.36 -3.46 0.73
CA GLU A 41 12.54 -4.05 0.09
C GLU A 41 12.33 -5.54 -0.17
N ILE A 42 12.83 -6.05 -1.29
CA ILE A 42 12.84 -7.49 -1.61
C ILE A 42 13.97 -8.13 -0.80
N ILE A 43 13.59 -9.03 0.10
CA ILE A 43 14.53 -9.69 1.03
C ILE A 43 14.90 -11.11 0.62
N ASP A 44 14.07 -11.77 -0.20
CA ASP A 44 14.36 -13.10 -0.71
C ASP A 44 13.65 -13.36 -2.04
N THR A 45 14.19 -14.30 -2.82
CA THR A 45 13.58 -14.75 -4.08
C THR A 45 13.73 -16.25 -4.24
N LYS A 46 12.65 -16.92 -4.72
CA LYS A 46 12.66 -18.35 -4.95
C LYS A 46 12.15 -18.67 -6.36
N LYS A 47 13.02 -19.23 -7.17
CA LYS A 47 12.66 -19.67 -8.53
C LYS A 47 11.92 -21.03 -8.48
N ILE A 48 10.83 -21.14 -9.22
CA ILE A 48 10.02 -22.36 -9.35
C ILE A 48 9.70 -22.54 -10.84
N GLY A 49 10.48 -23.37 -11.54
CA GLY A 49 10.37 -23.50 -13.00
C GLY A 49 10.62 -22.16 -13.69
N ASP A 50 9.68 -21.72 -14.51
CA ASP A 50 9.72 -20.45 -15.24
C ASP A 50 9.05 -19.28 -14.47
N SER A 51 8.77 -19.53 -13.20
CA SER A 51 8.16 -18.54 -12.29
C SER A 51 9.08 -18.25 -11.11
N GLN A 52 8.81 -17.12 -10.44
CA GLN A 52 9.55 -16.71 -9.25
C GLN A 52 8.60 -16.24 -8.15
N ILE A 53 8.88 -16.61 -6.91
CA ILE A 53 8.29 -15.97 -5.72
C ILE A 53 9.25 -14.91 -5.23
N ILE A 54 8.72 -13.73 -4.99
CA ILE A 54 9.43 -12.54 -4.47
C ILE A 54 8.93 -12.29 -3.06
N VAL A 55 9.81 -12.38 -2.07
CA VAL A 55 9.47 -12.09 -0.67
C VAL A 55 9.93 -10.68 -0.33
N THR A 56 9.05 -9.88 0.24
CA THR A 56 9.34 -8.52 0.68
C THR A 56 9.38 -8.40 2.19
N ASP A 57 10.06 -7.39 2.71
CA ASP A 57 10.08 -7.08 4.14
C ASP A 57 8.77 -6.45 4.64
N GLY A 58 7.87 -6.04 3.73
CA GLY A 58 6.52 -5.61 4.04
C GLY A 58 5.52 -6.75 4.00
N SER A 59 4.29 -6.43 4.35
CA SER A 59 3.14 -7.34 4.34
C SER A 59 1.95 -6.67 3.66
N ARG A 60 0.99 -7.47 3.23
CA ARG A 60 -0.28 -6.94 2.75
C ARG A 60 -1.00 -6.10 3.81
N ASN A 61 -0.80 -6.40 5.07
CA ASN A 61 -1.31 -5.60 6.19
C ASN A 61 -0.84 -4.13 6.16
N ASP A 62 0.35 -3.86 5.61
CA ASP A 62 0.93 -2.52 5.52
C ASP A 62 0.30 -1.67 4.41
N VAL A 63 -0.34 -2.29 3.41
CA VAL A 63 -0.86 -1.60 2.22
C VAL A 63 -2.36 -1.81 1.98
N ASP A 64 -2.94 -2.89 2.50
CA ASP A 64 -4.34 -3.28 2.30
C ASP A 64 -4.84 -4.18 3.43
N PRO A 65 -5.01 -3.67 4.68
CA PRO A 65 -5.36 -4.47 5.85
C PRO A 65 -6.72 -5.18 5.74
N PHE A 66 -7.58 -4.76 4.81
CA PHE A 66 -8.86 -5.44 4.54
C PHE A 66 -8.76 -6.54 3.48
N PHE A 67 -7.63 -6.71 2.82
CA PHE A 67 -7.42 -7.71 1.77
C PHE A 67 -8.40 -7.59 0.58
N LEU A 68 -8.82 -6.36 0.27
CA LEU A 68 -9.82 -6.10 -0.77
C LEU A 68 -9.20 -5.80 -2.15
N LYS A 69 -7.98 -5.29 -2.18
CA LYS A 69 -7.32 -4.89 -3.43
C LYS A 69 -6.74 -6.11 -4.14
N LYS A 70 -6.87 -6.13 -5.47
CA LYS A 70 -6.24 -7.13 -6.33
C LYS A 70 -4.92 -6.64 -6.95
N ASP A 71 -4.74 -5.32 -6.99
CA ASP A 71 -3.53 -4.66 -7.46
C ASP A 71 -3.34 -3.31 -6.77
N TYR A 72 -2.15 -2.72 -6.91
CA TYR A 72 -1.71 -1.51 -6.21
C TYR A 72 -1.08 -0.54 -7.21
N PHE A 73 -1.23 0.77 -6.94
CA PHE A 73 -0.37 1.77 -7.56
C PHE A 73 1.04 1.55 -7.03
N LYS A 74 1.96 1.18 -7.91
CA LYS A 74 3.31 0.80 -7.51
C LYS A 74 4.34 1.19 -8.54
N SER A 75 5.57 1.41 -8.08
CA SER A 75 6.75 1.56 -8.90
C SER A 75 7.91 0.74 -8.31
N PHE A 76 8.86 0.39 -9.17
CA PHE A 76 10.01 -0.41 -8.78
C PHE A 76 11.27 0.45 -8.78
N ILE A 77 12.04 0.37 -7.70
CA ILE A 77 13.35 1.01 -7.56
C ILE A 77 14.36 -0.14 -7.61
N ARG A 78 15.04 -0.27 -8.74
CA ARG A 78 15.99 -1.35 -8.99
C ARG A 78 17.39 -0.93 -8.59
N LYS A 79 18.17 -1.86 -8.02
CA LYS A 79 19.60 -1.65 -7.76
C LYS A 79 20.41 -1.62 -9.04
N GLN A 80 20.00 -2.42 -10.03
CA GLN A 80 20.64 -2.52 -11.34
C GLN A 80 19.59 -2.67 -12.43
N GLU A 81 19.93 -2.27 -13.64
CA GLU A 81 19.07 -2.52 -14.80
C GLU A 81 19.05 -4.03 -15.08
N GLU A 82 17.85 -4.60 -15.12
CA GLU A 82 17.65 -6.02 -15.39
C GLU A 82 17.08 -6.21 -16.80
N LYS A 83 17.73 -7.09 -17.57
CA LYS A 83 17.36 -7.42 -18.95
C LYS A 83 16.74 -8.81 -19.10
N VAL A 84 16.81 -9.61 -18.05
CA VAL A 84 16.18 -10.94 -18.04
C VAL A 84 14.71 -10.80 -17.71
N PHE A 85 13.86 -11.30 -18.58
CA PHE A 85 12.41 -11.38 -18.36
C PHE A 85 12.04 -12.77 -17.85
N ILE A 86 11.02 -12.85 -17.04
CA ILE A 86 10.47 -14.08 -16.51
C ILE A 86 8.95 -14.08 -16.69
N ASP A 87 8.38 -15.25 -16.94
CA ASP A 87 6.96 -15.38 -17.26
C ASP A 87 6.07 -14.87 -16.14
N SER A 88 6.38 -15.25 -14.91
CA SER A 88 5.56 -14.86 -13.76
C SER A 88 6.41 -14.59 -12.52
N GLN A 89 6.08 -13.53 -11.80
CA GLN A 89 6.67 -13.18 -10.50
C GLN A 89 5.56 -12.89 -9.50
N MET A 90 5.38 -13.73 -8.50
CA MET A 90 4.42 -13.53 -7.42
C MET A 90 5.11 -12.80 -6.27
N VAL A 91 4.65 -11.60 -5.96
CA VAL A 91 5.13 -10.82 -4.81
C VAL A 91 4.29 -11.15 -3.58
N VAL A 92 4.98 -11.57 -2.53
CA VAL A 92 4.40 -11.94 -1.23
C VAL A 92 5.04 -11.14 -0.11
N GLY A 93 4.31 -10.98 1.00
CA GLY A 93 4.83 -10.33 2.21
C GLY A 93 5.67 -11.28 3.06
N CYS A 94 6.19 -10.72 4.16
CA CYS A 94 7.04 -11.44 5.13
C CYS A 94 6.24 -12.19 6.20
N SER A 95 4.91 -12.08 6.22
CA SER A 95 4.09 -12.82 7.18
C SER A 95 3.92 -14.28 6.77
N CYS A 96 3.65 -15.16 7.73
CA CYS A 96 3.36 -16.57 7.43
C CYS A 96 1.91 -16.81 6.98
N LEU A 97 1.14 -15.76 6.70
CA LEU A 97 -0.26 -15.89 6.28
C LEU A 97 -0.35 -16.32 4.82
N GLU A 98 -1.17 -17.31 4.52
CA GLU A 98 -1.38 -17.84 3.17
C GLU A 98 -1.88 -16.78 2.16
N TYR A 99 -2.58 -15.77 2.64
CA TYR A 99 -3.11 -14.67 1.81
C TYR A 99 -2.23 -13.44 1.79
N ASP A 100 -1.03 -13.49 2.36
CA ASP A 100 -0.07 -12.38 2.26
C ASP A 100 0.56 -12.32 0.86
N LYS A 101 -0.32 -12.39 -0.14
CA LYS A 101 -0.02 -12.26 -1.56
C LYS A 101 -0.40 -10.86 -1.99
N LEU A 102 0.57 -10.10 -2.45
CA LEU A 102 0.38 -8.71 -2.83
C LEU A 102 -0.14 -8.59 -4.28
N PHE A 103 0.62 -9.10 -5.25
CA PHE A 103 0.26 -9.09 -6.67
C PHE A 103 1.15 -10.05 -7.46
N THR A 104 0.81 -10.25 -8.73
CA THR A 104 1.63 -11.01 -9.68
C THR A 104 1.99 -10.16 -10.88
N LEU A 105 3.24 -10.22 -11.31
CA LEU A 105 3.74 -9.63 -12.55
C LEU A 105 3.82 -10.71 -13.62
N GLN A 106 3.48 -10.36 -14.85
CA GLN A 106 3.59 -11.23 -16.01
C GLN A 106 4.51 -10.61 -17.04
N ASN A 107 5.45 -11.41 -17.57
CA ASN A 107 6.39 -10.99 -18.62
C ASN A 107 7.10 -9.67 -18.28
N GLN A 108 7.62 -9.56 -17.08
CA GLN A 108 8.33 -8.38 -16.60
C GLN A 108 9.81 -8.69 -16.32
N PRO A 109 10.68 -7.67 -16.37
CA PRO A 109 12.06 -7.83 -15.96
C PRO A 109 12.15 -8.42 -14.54
N LEU A 110 13.07 -9.35 -14.35
CA LEU A 110 13.32 -10.04 -13.09
C LEU A 110 13.52 -9.03 -11.95
N LEU A 111 12.91 -9.30 -10.82
CA LEU A 111 13.14 -8.60 -9.57
C LEU A 111 14.16 -9.36 -8.72
N ASN A 112 15.08 -8.64 -8.11
CA ASN A 112 16.21 -9.20 -7.36
C ASN A 112 16.17 -8.76 -5.89
N VAL A 113 16.87 -9.51 -5.05
CA VAL A 113 17.05 -9.13 -3.64
C VAL A 113 17.71 -7.75 -3.54
N GLY A 114 17.08 -6.89 -2.74
CA GLY A 114 17.47 -5.50 -2.51
C GLY A 114 16.89 -4.50 -3.51
N ASP A 115 16.14 -4.94 -4.53
CA ASP A 115 15.22 -4.05 -5.25
C ASP A 115 14.10 -3.63 -4.29
N ARG A 116 13.46 -2.50 -4.58
CA ARG A 116 12.40 -1.96 -3.73
C ARG A 116 11.13 -1.71 -4.50
N ILE A 117 10.02 -1.84 -3.81
CA ILE A 117 8.67 -1.59 -4.31
C ILE A 117 8.11 -0.41 -3.53
N LEU A 118 7.78 0.67 -4.24
CA LEU A 118 7.09 1.82 -3.67
C LEU A 118 5.60 1.69 -3.98
N TYR A 119 4.80 1.42 -2.97
CA TYR A 119 3.35 1.43 -3.04
C TYR A 119 2.83 2.84 -2.78
N GLN A 120 1.93 3.32 -3.63
CA GLN A 120 1.34 4.65 -3.54
C GLN A 120 -0.13 4.56 -3.11
N ASN A 121 -0.68 5.66 -2.59
CA ASN A 121 -2.08 5.77 -2.17
C ASN A 121 -2.47 4.70 -1.12
N VAL A 122 -1.64 4.54 -0.10
CA VAL A 122 -1.81 3.51 0.93
C VAL A 122 -2.21 4.05 2.31
N GLY A 123 -2.50 5.35 2.44
CA GLY A 123 -2.74 5.99 3.75
C GLY A 123 -4.05 5.62 4.45
N ALA A 124 -5.02 5.04 3.71
CA ALA A 124 -6.31 4.72 4.30
C ALA A 124 -6.25 3.38 5.04
N TYR A 125 -6.58 3.42 6.33
CA TYR A 125 -6.69 2.27 7.24
C TYR A 125 -5.39 1.55 7.59
N THR A 126 -4.30 1.79 6.91
CA THR A 126 -3.06 0.99 7.01
C THR A 126 -2.39 1.00 8.38
N MET A 127 -2.47 2.10 9.13
CA MET A 127 -1.90 2.17 10.49
C MET A 127 -2.94 2.13 11.61
N THR A 128 -4.21 2.21 11.27
CA THR A 128 -5.31 2.21 12.25
C THR A 128 -5.98 0.85 12.40
N LEU A 129 -6.02 0.07 11.34
CA LEU A 129 -6.66 -1.25 11.29
C LEU A 129 -5.70 -2.38 10.92
N SER A 130 -4.44 -2.08 10.67
CA SER A 130 -3.42 -3.10 10.45
C SER A 130 -3.16 -3.85 11.76
N PRO A 131 -3.25 -5.18 11.78
CA PRO A 131 -2.88 -5.96 12.94
C PRO A 131 -1.37 -5.89 13.16
N LEU A 132 -0.94 -5.84 14.42
CA LEU A 132 0.47 -5.97 14.81
C LEU A 132 0.88 -7.45 14.81
N PHE A 133 0.75 -8.09 13.65
CA PHE A 133 1.06 -9.50 13.48
C PHE A 133 2.47 -9.65 12.91
N ILE A 134 3.36 -10.30 13.67
CA ILE A 134 4.79 -10.55 13.39
C ILE A 134 5.64 -9.28 13.43
N ARG A 135 5.11 -8.14 12.96
CA ARG A 135 5.83 -6.86 12.90
C ARG A 135 5.07 -5.76 13.63
N PHE A 136 5.83 -4.78 14.10
CA PHE A 136 5.29 -3.53 14.62
C PHE A 136 5.10 -2.50 13.50
N PHE A 137 4.51 -1.36 13.83
CA PHE A 137 4.36 -0.28 12.86
C PHE A 137 5.72 0.22 12.40
N PRO A 138 5.92 0.39 11.09
CA PRO A 138 7.18 0.83 10.52
C PRO A 138 7.45 2.30 10.87
N ARG A 139 8.70 2.70 10.67
CA ARG A 139 9.13 4.10 10.74
C ARG A 139 8.37 4.94 9.72
N VAL A 140 7.98 6.17 10.12
CA VAL A 140 7.28 7.11 9.24
C VAL A 140 8.15 8.32 8.98
N TYR A 141 8.28 8.66 7.71
CA TYR A 141 9.02 9.80 7.23
C TYR A 141 8.06 10.84 6.65
N LEU A 142 8.32 12.10 6.95
CA LEU A 142 7.73 13.24 6.25
C LEU A 142 8.66 13.64 5.11
N LYS A 143 8.13 13.71 3.89
CA LYS A 143 8.85 14.26 2.75
C LYS A 143 8.75 15.80 2.80
N THR A 144 9.89 16.47 2.88
CA THR A 144 10.02 17.93 2.88
C THR A 144 10.70 18.39 1.59
N LEU A 145 10.85 19.70 1.42
CA LEU A 145 11.63 20.27 0.30
C LEU A 145 13.13 19.95 0.40
N ASN A 146 13.63 19.69 1.60
CA ASN A 146 15.03 19.44 1.89
C ASN A 146 15.36 17.94 2.04
N GLY A 147 14.39 17.04 1.86
CA GLY A 147 14.60 15.60 2.01
C GLY A 147 13.52 14.92 2.84
N TYR A 148 13.92 14.02 3.73
CA TYR A 148 13.01 13.24 4.56
C TYR A 148 13.34 13.46 6.04
N GLU A 149 12.31 13.67 6.85
CA GLU A 149 12.40 13.80 8.31
C GLU A 149 11.65 12.65 8.96
N ILE A 150 12.22 12.04 10.02
CA ILE A 150 11.54 11.01 10.79
C ILE A 150 10.50 11.69 11.69
N ILE A 151 9.22 11.36 11.50
CA ILE A 151 8.12 11.87 12.34
C ILE A 151 7.57 10.82 13.30
N ARG A 152 7.89 9.56 13.06
CA ARG A 152 7.61 8.46 13.99
C ARG A 152 8.65 7.36 13.82
N GLU A 153 9.28 6.96 14.91
CA GLU A 153 10.18 5.80 14.94
C GLU A 153 9.39 4.49 14.76
N GLU A 154 10.09 3.44 14.36
CA GLU A 154 9.54 2.10 14.34
C GLU A 154 9.10 1.68 15.74
N TRP A 155 7.91 1.12 15.85
CA TRP A 155 7.43 0.60 17.12
C TRP A 155 8.22 -0.63 17.57
N THR A 156 8.33 -0.78 18.86
CA THR A 156 9.01 -1.88 19.53
C THR A 156 8.09 -2.50 20.60
N VAL A 157 8.53 -3.57 21.23
CA VAL A 157 7.83 -4.18 22.39
C VAL A 157 7.56 -3.16 23.52
N ASN A 158 8.39 -2.13 23.65
CA ASN A 158 8.20 -1.14 24.71
C ASN A 158 6.98 -0.22 24.44
N ASP A 159 6.60 -0.03 23.18
CA ASP A 159 5.47 0.79 22.80
C ASP A 159 4.12 0.11 23.08
N LEU A 160 4.11 -1.21 23.32
CA LEU A 160 2.94 -1.99 23.72
C LEU A 160 2.66 -1.97 25.22
N LYS A 161 3.56 -1.43 26.04
CA LYS A 161 3.45 -1.46 27.50
C LYS A 161 2.72 -0.25 28.10
N GLN A 162 2.10 0.56 27.27
CA GLN A 162 1.34 1.74 27.73
C GLN A 162 -0.11 1.41 28.01
#